data_07935ebdfb64fa05fd4e1d664ddf2f9c
#
_entry.id   07935ebdfb64fa05fd4e1d664ddf2f9c
#
_cell.length_a   1.000
_cell.length_b   1.000
_cell.length_c   1.000
_cell.angle_alpha   90.00
_cell.angle_beta   90.00
_cell.angle_gamma   90.00
#
_symmetry.space_group_name_H-M   'P 1'
#
loop_
_entity.id
_entity.type
_entity.pdbx_description
1 polymer ?
#
loop_
_entity_poly.entity_id
_entity_poly.type
_entity_poly.pdbx_seq_one_letter_code
_entity_poly.pdbx_strand_id
1 'polypeptide(L)'
;MPNQQQQNKQQQQSKQQQKNKQQMIESFDPSGVGLENGNILGFPFDYDTADIIIFGVPWEATVSFHSGTAQGPQALLAASPQLDFYDYDHPDGWKQGIYMPPVPDWILAENERLRSPAKQIVTATEKGQSPNLDLLTTVNDGCHQLNQWLFQETSNALAAGKKIGIVGGDHSVPLGALQALAEKYPDFGILHIDAHCDLRDAYQGFEFSHASIMRNALKLPQVSKLVQVGIRDVSPNEIAFVQQQAP
;
A
#
# COMPACT_ATOMS: atom_id res chain seq x y z
N MET A 1 7.36 -0.89 -32.43
CA MET A 1 8.75 -0.72 -31.91
C MET A 1 8.99 0.78 -31.74
N PRO A 2 9.54 1.24 -30.61
CA PRO A 2 9.81 2.67 -30.43
C PRO A 2 10.85 3.14 -31.45
N ASN A 3 10.64 4.34 -32.00
CA ASN A 3 11.51 4.97 -32.98
C ASN A 3 12.88 5.29 -32.32
N GLN A 4 13.96 5.25 -33.08
CA GLN A 4 15.34 5.52 -32.63
C GLN A 4 15.48 6.87 -31.90
N GLN A 5 14.68 7.88 -32.24
CA GLN A 5 14.59 9.16 -31.53
C GLN A 5 13.98 9.03 -30.13
N GLN A 6 13.00 8.15 -29.93
CA GLN A 6 12.40 7.90 -28.63
C GLN A 6 13.37 7.15 -27.70
N GLN A 7 14.11 6.18 -28.25
CA GLN A 7 15.14 5.45 -27.50
C GLN A 7 16.28 6.38 -27.05
N ASN A 8 16.73 7.28 -27.93
CA ASN A 8 17.78 8.26 -27.60
C ASN A 8 17.32 9.25 -26.51
N LYS A 9 16.06 9.71 -26.55
CA LYS A 9 15.48 10.57 -25.50
C LYS A 9 15.42 9.86 -24.16
N GLN A 10 14.95 8.61 -24.12
CA GLN A 10 14.87 7.81 -22.90
C GLN A 10 16.27 7.57 -22.28
N GLN A 11 17.28 7.27 -23.11
CA GLN A 11 18.65 7.11 -22.64
C GLN A 11 19.24 8.40 -22.06
N GLN A 12 18.94 9.55 -22.67
CA GLN A 12 19.40 10.85 -22.16
C GLN A 12 18.73 11.20 -20.83
N GLN A 13 17.42 10.95 -20.70
CA GLN A 13 16.69 11.15 -19.45
C GLN A 13 17.22 10.25 -18.32
N SER A 14 17.43 8.97 -18.59
CA SER A 14 18.00 8.04 -17.61
C SER A 14 19.39 8.47 -17.14
N LYS A 15 20.27 8.90 -18.04
CA LYS A 15 21.59 9.41 -17.68
C LYS A 15 21.53 10.68 -16.81
N GLN A 16 20.57 11.58 -17.11
CA GLN A 16 20.39 12.80 -16.32
C GLN A 16 19.86 12.48 -14.91
N GLN A 17 18.89 11.56 -14.80
CA GLN A 17 18.38 11.09 -13.49
C GLN A 17 19.49 10.47 -12.64
N GLN A 18 20.33 9.60 -13.23
CA GLN A 18 21.47 9.00 -12.53
C GLN A 18 22.47 10.05 -12.04
N LYS A 19 22.76 11.07 -12.86
CA LYS A 19 23.65 12.18 -12.48
C LYS A 19 23.06 13.00 -11.34
N ASN A 20 21.77 13.30 -11.38
CA ASN A 20 21.08 14.04 -10.33
C ASN A 20 21.09 13.22 -9.02
N LYS A 21 20.80 11.93 -9.08
CA LYS A 21 20.85 11.03 -7.93
C LYS A 21 22.24 11.01 -7.30
N GLN A 22 23.28 10.89 -8.10
CA GLN A 22 24.67 10.88 -7.62
C GLN A 22 25.03 12.20 -6.90
N GLN A 23 24.60 13.35 -7.42
CA GLN A 23 24.79 14.65 -6.77
C GLN A 23 24.07 14.73 -5.41
N MET A 24 22.83 14.18 -5.32
CA MET A 24 22.10 14.10 -4.06
C MET A 24 22.82 13.26 -3.03
N ILE A 25 23.35 12.08 -3.43
CA ILE A 25 24.14 11.20 -2.58
C ILE A 25 25.41 11.92 -2.06
N GLU A 26 26.12 12.61 -2.92
CA GLU A 26 27.36 13.30 -2.56
C GLU A 26 27.14 14.51 -1.64
N SER A 27 25.98 15.14 -1.72
CA SER A 27 25.61 16.32 -0.92
C SER A 27 24.92 16.00 0.40
N PHE A 28 24.46 14.78 0.59
CA PHE A 28 23.71 14.35 1.78
C PHE A 28 24.66 13.75 2.83
N ASP A 29 24.56 14.23 4.06
CA ASP A 29 25.26 13.66 5.20
C ASP A 29 24.35 12.69 5.96
N PRO A 30 24.56 11.35 5.83
CA PRO A 30 23.73 10.36 6.51
C PRO A 30 23.93 10.30 8.02
N SER A 31 24.95 10.98 8.56
CA SER A 31 25.22 11.09 9.99
C SER A 31 24.79 12.46 10.55
N GLY A 32 24.24 13.30 9.70
CA GLY A 32 23.77 14.63 10.06
C GLY A 32 22.42 14.63 10.75
N VAL A 33 21.92 15.80 11.09
CA VAL A 33 20.58 15.99 11.65
C VAL A 33 19.53 15.68 10.58
N GLY A 34 18.49 14.93 10.96
CA GLY A 34 17.37 14.63 10.06
C GLY A 34 16.70 15.90 9.52
N LEU A 35 16.49 15.95 8.22
CA LEU A 35 15.95 17.13 7.55
C LEU A 35 14.41 17.12 7.52
N GLU A 36 13.79 18.20 7.95
CA GLU A 36 12.35 18.43 7.81
C GLU A 36 12.03 18.98 6.41
N ASN A 37 12.27 18.22 5.37
CA ASN A 37 12.07 18.61 3.97
C ASN A 37 10.77 18.08 3.34
N GLY A 38 9.91 17.45 4.15
CA GLY A 38 8.64 16.89 3.71
C GLY A 38 8.75 15.49 3.07
N ASN A 39 9.96 14.92 2.95
CA ASN A 39 10.15 13.56 2.50
C ASN A 39 10.37 12.59 3.67
N ILE A 40 10.02 11.33 3.45
CA ILE A 40 10.27 10.25 4.42
C ILE A 40 11.77 10.16 4.71
N LEU A 41 12.13 9.94 5.99
CA LEU A 41 13.51 9.86 6.47
C LEU A 41 14.30 11.17 6.28
N GLY A 42 13.69 12.26 5.87
CA GLY A 42 14.40 13.49 5.52
C GLY A 42 15.34 13.34 4.31
N PHE A 43 15.15 12.32 3.48
CA PHE A 43 16.01 12.07 2.32
C PHE A 43 15.87 13.15 1.23
N PRO A 44 16.96 13.43 0.50
CA PRO A 44 16.97 14.46 -0.54
C PRO A 44 16.34 14.02 -1.87
N PHE A 45 15.94 12.75 -1.98
CA PHE A 45 15.46 12.16 -3.23
C PHE A 45 14.02 12.61 -3.56
N ASP A 46 13.72 12.63 -4.84
CA ASP A 46 12.39 12.83 -5.42
C ASP A 46 11.93 11.56 -6.17
N TYR A 47 10.75 11.63 -6.81
CA TYR A 47 10.19 10.51 -7.54
C TYR A 47 11.13 9.98 -8.65
N ASP A 48 11.85 10.87 -9.34
CA ASP A 48 12.71 10.49 -10.44
C ASP A 48 14.00 9.82 -9.97
N THR A 49 14.57 10.29 -8.86
CA THR A 49 15.87 9.87 -8.35
C THR A 49 15.82 8.73 -7.33
N ALA A 50 14.69 8.52 -6.65
CA ALA A 50 14.50 7.39 -5.75
C ALA A 50 14.33 6.08 -6.52
N ASP A 51 14.86 4.97 -5.98
CA ASP A 51 14.59 3.62 -6.48
C ASP A 51 13.35 3.01 -5.84
N ILE A 52 12.96 3.51 -4.66
CA ILE A 52 11.83 3.01 -3.86
C ILE A 52 10.83 4.13 -3.68
N ILE A 53 9.58 3.87 -4.08
CA ILE A 53 8.47 4.78 -3.85
C ILE A 53 7.57 4.19 -2.77
N ILE A 54 7.27 4.97 -1.72
CA ILE A 54 6.36 4.56 -0.65
C ILE A 54 5.06 5.34 -0.79
N PHE A 55 3.97 4.65 -1.08
CA PHE A 55 2.64 5.26 -1.10
C PHE A 55 2.04 5.29 0.30
N GLY A 56 1.77 6.49 0.82
CA GLY A 56 0.96 6.68 2.02
C GLY A 56 -0.52 6.52 1.68
N VAL A 57 -1.23 5.66 2.39
CA VAL A 57 -2.65 5.38 2.16
C VAL A 57 -3.42 5.55 3.47
N PRO A 58 -3.82 6.79 3.83
CA PRO A 58 -4.53 7.09 5.08
C PRO A 58 -5.99 6.67 5.00
N TRP A 59 -6.24 5.38 5.12
CA TRP A 59 -7.56 4.77 4.92
C TRP A 59 -7.95 3.84 6.07
N GLU A 60 -9.17 4.00 6.57
CA GLU A 60 -9.76 3.15 7.59
C GLU A 60 -11.30 3.10 7.47
N ALA A 61 -11.82 3.29 6.25
CA ALA A 61 -13.24 3.45 6.03
C ALA A 61 -14.08 2.32 6.64
N THR A 62 -13.61 1.06 6.53
CA THR A 62 -14.35 -0.14 6.97
C THR A 62 -13.88 -0.71 8.32
N VAL A 63 -12.99 -0.02 9.04
CA VAL A 63 -12.52 -0.46 10.35
C VAL A 63 -13.69 -0.60 11.33
N SER A 64 -13.81 -1.77 11.95
CA SER A 64 -14.87 -2.13 12.90
C SER A 64 -14.51 -1.83 14.36
N PHE A 65 -13.20 -1.83 14.70
CA PHE A 65 -12.74 -1.66 16.08
C PHE A 65 -11.61 -0.65 16.14
N HIS A 66 -11.77 0.41 16.93
CA HIS A 66 -10.89 1.57 17.05
C HIS A 66 -10.57 2.29 15.72
N SER A 67 -10.70 3.59 15.70
CA SER A 67 -10.25 4.48 14.64
C SER A 67 -8.87 5.02 14.96
N GLY A 68 -8.13 5.48 13.93
CA GLY A 68 -6.84 6.17 14.08
C GLY A 68 -5.75 5.59 13.19
N THR A 69 -5.94 4.40 12.60
CA THR A 69 -4.93 3.80 11.73
C THR A 69 -4.70 4.59 10.44
N ALA A 70 -5.69 5.36 9.96
CA ALA A 70 -5.52 6.29 8.85
C ALA A 70 -4.47 7.38 9.10
N GLN A 71 -4.09 7.63 10.37
CA GLN A 71 -3.02 8.57 10.72
C GLN A 71 -1.63 7.97 10.55
N GLY A 72 -1.51 6.66 10.32
CA GLY A 72 -0.24 5.93 10.21
C GLY A 72 0.74 6.54 9.22
N PRO A 73 0.35 6.84 7.97
CA PRO A 73 1.27 7.43 6.99
C PRO A 73 1.86 8.77 7.43
N GLN A 74 1.03 9.66 7.98
CA GLN A 74 1.47 10.97 8.46
C GLN A 74 2.36 10.86 9.70
N ALA A 75 2.01 9.96 10.62
CA ALA A 75 2.79 9.73 11.84
C ALA A 75 4.19 9.17 11.52
N LEU A 76 4.27 8.20 10.59
CA LEU A 76 5.53 7.66 10.11
C LEU A 76 6.37 8.72 9.39
N LEU A 77 5.76 9.50 8.49
CA LEU A 77 6.45 10.58 7.80
C LEU A 77 7.06 11.59 8.79
N ALA A 78 6.28 12.01 9.79
CA ALA A 78 6.72 12.97 10.80
C ALA A 78 7.83 12.43 11.73
N ALA A 79 7.78 11.14 12.07
CA ALA A 79 8.75 10.53 12.96
C ALA A 79 10.04 10.07 12.24
N SER A 80 9.97 9.78 10.96
CA SER A 80 11.05 9.16 10.20
C SER A 80 12.37 9.95 10.13
N PRO A 81 12.41 11.30 10.17
CA PRO A 81 13.68 12.03 10.20
C PRO A 81 14.52 11.82 11.46
N GLN A 82 13.98 11.15 12.50
CA GLN A 82 14.70 10.82 13.73
C GLN A 82 15.56 9.54 13.62
N LEU A 83 15.49 8.81 12.49
CA LEU A 83 16.21 7.56 12.32
C LEU A 83 17.63 7.76 11.83
N ASP A 84 18.56 6.99 12.40
CA ASP A 84 19.90 6.79 11.84
C ASP A 84 19.85 5.78 10.68
N PHE A 85 20.67 5.98 9.64
CA PHE A 85 20.58 5.21 8.39
C PHE A 85 21.61 4.08 8.28
N TYR A 86 22.29 3.74 9.36
CA TYR A 86 23.30 2.68 9.33
C TYR A 86 22.64 1.31 9.58
N ASP A 87 22.76 0.44 8.59
CA ASP A 87 22.41 -0.97 8.69
C ASP A 87 23.68 -1.81 8.54
N TYR A 88 23.88 -2.79 9.43
CA TYR A 88 25.11 -3.61 9.45
C TYR A 88 25.28 -4.46 8.19
N ASP A 89 24.18 -4.95 7.64
CA ASP A 89 24.18 -5.79 6.44
C ASP A 89 24.20 -4.95 5.16
N HIS A 90 23.65 -3.71 5.22
CA HIS A 90 23.49 -2.80 4.09
C HIS A 90 23.86 -1.35 4.44
N PRO A 91 25.12 -1.04 4.78
CA PRO A 91 25.53 0.29 5.24
C PRO A 91 25.26 1.41 4.23
N ASP A 92 25.19 1.07 2.95
CA ASP A 92 24.89 1.97 1.83
C ASP A 92 23.42 1.88 1.36
N GLY A 93 22.57 1.19 2.10
CA GLY A 93 21.16 0.96 1.73
C GLY A 93 20.37 2.24 1.45
N TRP A 94 20.65 3.31 2.18
CA TRP A 94 20.05 4.62 2.00
C TRP A 94 20.29 5.24 0.60
N LYS A 95 21.38 4.90 -0.08
CA LYS A 95 21.74 5.39 -1.43
C LYS A 95 20.79 4.89 -2.52
N GLN A 96 19.97 3.86 -2.25
CA GLN A 96 18.89 3.48 -3.16
C GLN A 96 17.89 4.63 -3.34
N GLY A 97 17.77 5.51 -2.35
CA GLY A 97 16.80 6.59 -2.34
C GLY A 97 15.38 6.08 -2.12
N ILE A 98 14.71 6.70 -1.17
CA ILE A 98 13.31 6.45 -0.85
C ILE A 98 12.57 7.77 -0.96
N TYR A 99 11.43 7.74 -1.62
CA TYR A 99 10.56 8.91 -1.75
C TYR A 99 9.11 8.54 -1.42
N MET A 100 8.47 9.40 -0.66
CA MET A 100 7.04 9.28 -0.33
C MET A 100 6.28 10.45 -0.96
N PRO A 101 5.56 10.21 -2.08
CA PRO A 101 4.77 11.26 -2.71
C PRO A 101 3.71 11.81 -1.75
N PRO A 102 3.34 13.09 -1.89
CA PRO A 102 2.21 13.64 -1.14
C PRO A 102 0.93 12.84 -1.38
N VAL A 103 0.18 12.59 -0.32
CA VAL A 103 -1.13 11.94 -0.41
C VAL A 103 -2.12 12.90 -1.05
N PRO A 104 -2.88 12.50 -2.08
CA PRO A 104 -3.94 13.32 -2.65
C PRO A 104 -5.02 13.66 -1.60
N ASP A 105 -5.42 14.92 -1.53
CA ASP A 105 -6.40 15.42 -0.54
C ASP A 105 -7.73 14.66 -0.57
N TRP A 106 -8.16 14.18 -1.75
CA TRP A 106 -9.42 13.46 -1.88
C TRP A 106 -9.45 12.15 -1.10
N ILE A 107 -8.30 11.50 -0.84
CA ILE A 107 -8.25 10.22 -0.11
C ILE A 107 -8.69 10.42 1.34
N LEU A 108 -8.15 11.45 2.00
CA LEU A 108 -8.56 11.79 3.37
C LEU A 108 -10.02 12.21 3.43
N ALA A 109 -10.44 13.07 2.50
CA ALA A 109 -11.83 13.54 2.44
C ALA A 109 -12.81 12.37 2.21
N GLU A 110 -12.47 11.44 1.34
CA GLU A 110 -13.29 10.26 1.05
C GLU A 110 -13.31 9.27 2.22
N ASN A 111 -12.16 9.02 2.86
CA ASN A 111 -12.10 8.22 4.07
C ASN A 111 -13.04 8.77 5.15
N GLU A 112 -13.00 10.07 5.42
CA GLU A 112 -13.88 10.71 6.39
C GLU A 112 -15.36 10.61 5.98
N ARG A 113 -15.67 10.87 4.71
CA ARG A 113 -17.02 10.77 4.16
C ARG A 113 -17.63 9.37 4.36
N LEU A 114 -16.83 8.33 4.19
CA LEU A 114 -17.28 6.93 4.25
C LEU A 114 -17.36 6.38 5.68
N ARG A 115 -16.64 6.96 6.65
CA ARG A 115 -16.68 6.48 8.05
C ARG A 115 -18.06 6.47 8.67
N SER A 116 -18.88 7.50 8.45
CA SER A 116 -20.23 7.57 9.02
C SER A 116 -21.16 6.47 8.48
N PRO A 117 -21.31 6.29 7.15
CA PRO A 117 -22.09 5.18 6.61
C PRO A 117 -21.54 3.80 7.01
N ALA A 118 -20.23 3.61 7.01
CA ALA A 118 -19.62 2.35 7.44
C ALA A 118 -19.93 2.04 8.91
N LYS A 119 -19.85 3.01 9.81
CA LYS A 119 -20.17 2.83 11.22
C LYS A 119 -21.66 2.46 11.44
N GLN A 120 -22.58 2.99 10.64
CA GLN A 120 -23.97 2.59 10.69
C GLN A 120 -24.15 1.12 10.31
N ILE A 121 -23.45 0.65 9.27
CA ILE A 121 -23.47 -0.74 8.82
C ILE A 121 -22.89 -1.65 9.91
N VAL A 122 -21.70 -1.31 10.45
CA VAL A 122 -21.06 -2.04 11.56
C VAL A 122 -22.02 -2.18 12.73
N THR A 123 -22.63 -1.06 13.19
CA THR A 123 -23.57 -1.04 14.31
C THR A 123 -24.81 -1.90 14.05
N ALA A 124 -25.34 -1.90 12.83
CA ALA A 124 -26.49 -2.71 12.47
C ALA A 124 -26.15 -4.21 12.50
N THR A 125 -25.04 -4.60 11.90
CA THR A 125 -24.60 -6.00 11.85
C THR A 125 -24.22 -6.55 13.23
N GLU A 126 -23.60 -5.76 14.10
CA GLU A 126 -23.34 -6.12 15.51
C GLU A 126 -24.62 -6.37 16.32
N LYS A 127 -25.72 -5.71 15.96
CA LYS A 127 -27.05 -5.94 16.54
C LYS A 127 -27.84 -7.06 15.87
N GLY A 128 -27.23 -7.80 14.95
CA GLY A 128 -27.88 -8.88 14.18
C GLY A 128 -28.90 -8.35 13.15
N GLN A 129 -28.83 -7.08 12.77
CA GLN A 129 -29.70 -6.45 11.78
C GLN A 129 -29.04 -6.50 10.40
N SER A 130 -29.87 -6.55 9.35
CA SER A 130 -29.36 -6.43 7.98
C SER A 130 -28.83 -5.02 7.73
N PRO A 131 -27.69 -4.87 7.03
CA PRO A 131 -27.14 -3.58 6.68
C PRO A 131 -28.04 -2.86 5.66
N ASN A 132 -28.00 -1.53 5.68
CA ASN A 132 -28.58 -0.72 4.61
C ASN A 132 -27.76 -0.91 3.32
N LEU A 133 -28.38 -1.40 2.26
CA LEU A 133 -27.71 -1.75 1.02
C LEU A 133 -27.20 -0.52 0.26
N ASP A 134 -27.87 0.62 0.31
CA ASP A 134 -27.44 1.85 -0.35
C ASP A 134 -26.16 2.39 0.31
N LEU A 135 -26.10 2.35 1.64
CA LEU A 135 -24.88 2.73 2.38
C LEU A 135 -23.75 1.76 2.10
N LEU A 136 -24.06 0.45 2.04
CA LEU A 136 -23.07 -0.57 1.73
C LEU A 136 -22.46 -0.39 0.33
N THR A 137 -23.30 -0.15 -0.67
CA THR A 137 -22.87 0.18 -2.04
C THR A 137 -21.96 1.41 -2.03
N THR A 138 -22.40 2.49 -1.35
CA THR A 138 -21.61 3.72 -1.25
C THR A 138 -20.20 3.48 -0.68
N VAL A 139 -20.09 2.66 0.38
CA VAL A 139 -18.80 2.36 1.00
C VAL A 139 -17.94 1.49 0.09
N ASN A 140 -18.51 0.44 -0.52
CA ASN A 140 -17.78 -0.45 -1.42
C ASN A 140 -17.28 0.30 -2.67
N ASP A 141 -18.08 1.22 -3.24
CA ASP A 141 -17.69 2.05 -4.39
C ASP A 141 -16.50 2.96 -4.04
N GLY A 142 -16.49 3.58 -2.86
CA GLY A 142 -15.36 4.40 -2.43
C GLY A 142 -14.09 3.57 -2.17
N CYS A 143 -14.21 2.38 -1.58
CA CYS A 143 -13.09 1.45 -1.44
C CYS A 143 -12.56 1.00 -2.82
N HIS A 144 -13.45 0.75 -3.78
CA HIS A 144 -13.05 0.42 -5.15
C HIS A 144 -12.30 1.58 -5.81
N GLN A 145 -12.75 2.83 -5.63
CA GLN A 145 -12.03 4.01 -6.13
C GLN A 145 -10.62 4.13 -5.56
N LEU A 146 -10.44 3.87 -4.26
CA LEU A 146 -9.11 3.81 -3.64
C LEU A 146 -8.22 2.75 -4.31
N ASN A 147 -8.75 1.54 -4.49
CA ASN A 147 -8.01 0.45 -5.13
C ASN A 147 -7.59 0.82 -6.57
N GLN A 148 -8.47 1.47 -7.33
CA GLN A 148 -8.15 1.95 -8.69
C GLN A 148 -7.03 2.99 -8.69
N TRP A 149 -7.05 3.94 -7.75
CA TRP A 149 -5.99 4.93 -7.61
C TRP A 149 -4.65 4.25 -7.30
N LEU A 150 -4.60 3.39 -6.29
CA LEU A 150 -3.35 2.74 -5.91
C LEU A 150 -2.84 1.78 -6.98
N PHE A 151 -3.74 1.13 -7.71
CA PHE A 151 -3.39 0.34 -8.89
C PHE A 151 -2.68 1.21 -9.93
N GLN A 152 -3.21 2.39 -10.26
CA GLN A 152 -2.62 3.27 -11.26
C GLN A 152 -1.26 3.82 -10.82
N GLU A 153 -1.14 4.29 -9.57
CA GLU A 153 0.12 4.81 -9.03
C GLU A 153 1.19 3.72 -8.99
N THR A 154 0.81 2.51 -8.56
CA THR A 154 1.72 1.36 -8.52
C THR A 154 2.15 0.96 -9.94
N SER A 155 1.23 0.90 -10.90
CA SER A 155 1.54 0.56 -12.29
C SER A 155 2.52 1.57 -12.89
N ASN A 156 2.33 2.87 -12.64
CA ASN A 156 3.25 3.93 -13.08
C ASN A 156 4.65 3.75 -12.47
N ALA A 157 4.74 3.49 -11.17
CA ALA A 157 6.01 3.27 -10.49
C ALA A 157 6.74 2.02 -11.01
N LEU A 158 6.01 0.93 -11.18
CA LEU A 158 6.55 -0.32 -11.72
C LEU A 158 7.01 -0.17 -13.19
N ALA A 159 6.30 0.61 -14.01
CA ALA A 159 6.69 0.92 -15.38
C ALA A 159 7.97 1.78 -15.43
N ALA A 160 8.17 2.66 -14.44
CA ALA A 160 9.40 3.45 -14.26
C ALA A 160 10.55 2.63 -13.63
N GLY A 161 10.39 1.33 -13.39
CA GLY A 161 11.41 0.45 -12.82
C GLY A 161 11.62 0.62 -11.32
N LYS A 162 10.70 1.30 -10.62
CA LYS A 162 10.76 1.51 -9.17
C LYS A 162 10.33 0.26 -8.42
N LYS A 163 10.84 0.11 -7.19
CA LYS A 163 10.27 -0.75 -6.16
C LYS A 163 9.18 0.04 -5.44
N ILE A 164 8.19 -0.65 -4.90
CA ILE A 164 7.10 0.00 -4.18
C ILE A 164 7.03 -0.48 -2.74
N GLY A 165 6.63 0.43 -1.86
CA GLY A 165 6.17 0.14 -0.51
C GLY A 165 4.84 0.84 -0.26
N ILE A 166 4.08 0.35 0.72
CA ILE A 166 2.82 0.96 1.13
C ILE A 166 2.86 1.16 2.63
N VAL A 167 2.48 2.34 3.07
CA VAL A 167 2.23 2.63 4.48
C VAL A 167 0.75 2.95 4.62
N GLY A 168 0.01 2.04 5.22
CA GLY A 168 -1.43 2.17 5.42
C GLY A 168 -1.77 2.81 6.75
N GLY A 169 -2.90 2.96 6.88
CA GLY A 169 -4.27 2.69 7.14
C GLY A 169 -4.53 1.25 7.62
N ASP A 170 -5.71 0.81 7.37
CA ASP A 170 -6.08 -0.57 7.67
C ASP A 170 -5.53 -1.56 6.62
N HIS A 171 -5.67 -2.87 6.89
CA HIS A 171 -5.07 -3.90 6.03
C HIS A 171 -5.77 -4.08 4.67
N SER A 172 -6.82 -3.32 4.36
CA SER A 172 -7.47 -3.36 3.02
C SER A 172 -6.65 -2.65 1.94
N VAL A 173 -5.74 -1.75 2.33
CA VAL A 173 -5.07 -0.81 1.42
C VAL A 173 -4.20 -1.43 0.32
N PRO A 174 -3.53 -2.60 0.46
CA PRO A 174 -2.59 -3.07 -0.56
C PRO A 174 -3.26 -3.68 -1.80
N LEU A 175 -4.59 -3.84 -1.85
CA LEU A 175 -5.24 -4.58 -2.94
C LEU A 175 -4.96 -3.98 -4.33
N GLY A 176 -5.05 -2.67 -4.48
CA GLY A 176 -4.76 -2.01 -5.77
C GLY A 176 -3.32 -2.26 -6.24
N ALA A 177 -2.36 -2.26 -5.31
CA ALA A 177 -0.97 -2.57 -5.64
C ALA A 177 -0.76 -4.04 -6.00
N LEU A 178 -1.44 -4.97 -5.32
CA LEU A 178 -1.40 -6.40 -5.68
C LEU A 178 -1.97 -6.64 -7.08
N GLN A 179 -3.03 -5.92 -7.46
CA GLN A 179 -3.59 -5.94 -8.82
C GLN A 179 -2.57 -5.45 -9.86
N ALA A 180 -1.85 -4.36 -9.60
CA ALA A 180 -0.80 -3.86 -10.48
C ALA A 180 0.39 -4.82 -10.61
N LEU A 181 0.77 -5.48 -9.50
CA LEU A 181 1.78 -6.54 -9.53
C LEU A 181 1.34 -7.73 -10.37
N ALA A 182 0.05 -8.11 -10.29
CA ALA A 182 -0.52 -9.19 -11.09
C ALA A 182 -0.53 -8.89 -12.60
N GLU A 183 -0.65 -7.63 -13.01
CA GLU A 183 -0.48 -7.26 -14.42
C GLU A 183 0.98 -7.36 -14.89
N LYS A 184 1.92 -7.08 -14.01
CA LYS A 184 3.33 -7.06 -14.35
C LYS A 184 3.99 -8.44 -14.28
N TYR A 185 3.62 -9.24 -13.29
CA TYR A 185 4.23 -10.54 -13.00
C TYR A 185 3.23 -11.67 -13.22
N PRO A 186 3.57 -12.66 -14.08
CA PRO A 186 2.64 -13.74 -14.41
C PRO A 186 2.44 -14.73 -13.25
N ASP A 187 3.33 -14.72 -12.27
CA ASP A 187 3.34 -15.60 -11.10
C ASP A 187 4.10 -14.97 -9.94
N PHE A 188 3.49 -14.93 -8.74
CA PHE A 188 4.15 -14.52 -7.50
C PHE A 188 3.46 -15.08 -6.27
N GLY A 189 4.21 -15.19 -5.18
CA GLY A 189 3.70 -15.56 -3.87
C GLY A 189 3.56 -14.37 -2.93
N ILE A 190 2.68 -14.51 -1.94
CA ILE A 190 2.51 -13.55 -0.85
C ILE A 190 3.03 -14.18 0.45
N LEU A 191 3.93 -13.50 1.14
CA LEU A 191 4.27 -13.76 2.53
C LEU A 191 3.48 -12.79 3.41
N HIS A 192 2.51 -13.32 4.15
CA HIS A 192 1.62 -12.56 5.02
C HIS A 192 2.00 -12.78 6.48
N ILE A 193 2.52 -11.76 7.14
CA ILE A 193 2.92 -11.82 8.55
C ILE A 193 1.87 -11.04 9.36
N ASP A 194 0.97 -11.75 10.01
CA ASP A 194 -0.19 -11.18 10.67
C ASP A 194 -0.72 -12.09 11.80
N ALA A 195 -1.56 -11.50 12.67
CA ALA A 195 -2.36 -12.23 13.64
C ALA A 195 -3.60 -12.91 13.04
N HIS A 196 -4.12 -12.36 11.94
CA HIS A 196 -5.39 -12.73 11.30
C HIS A 196 -5.16 -13.36 9.93
N CYS A 197 -6.07 -14.23 9.50
CA CYS A 197 -6.00 -14.83 8.16
C CYS A 197 -6.43 -13.86 7.05
N ASP A 198 -7.35 -12.94 7.32
CA ASP A 198 -7.94 -11.99 6.37
C ASP A 198 -8.52 -12.66 5.11
N LEU A 199 -9.11 -13.85 5.32
CA LEU A 199 -9.67 -14.70 4.26
C LEU A 199 -11.22 -14.66 4.21
N ARG A 200 -11.85 -13.71 4.90
CA ARG A 200 -13.31 -13.52 4.81
C ARG A 200 -13.70 -13.06 3.42
N ASP A 201 -14.78 -13.58 2.87
CA ASP A 201 -15.24 -13.18 1.53
C ASP A 201 -15.73 -11.72 1.51
N ALA A 202 -16.52 -11.35 2.53
CA ALA A 202 -16.86 -9.97 2.87
C ALA A 202 -17.04 -9.89 4.39
N TYR A 203 -16.58 -8.83 5.01
CA TYR A 203 -16.77 -8.65 6.43
C TYR A 203 -17.81 -7.56 6.70
N GLN A 204 -18.90 -7.92 7.39
CA GLN A 204 -20.05 -7.06 7.63
C GLN A 204 -20.68 -6.50 6.32
N GLY A 205 -20.50 -7.20 5.20
CA GLY A 205 -20.92 -6.79 3.86
C GLY A 205 -19.88 -5.98 3.09
N PHE A 206 -18.80 -5.53 3.72
CA PHE A 206 -17.73 -4.81 3.03
C PHE A 206 -16.87 -5.79 2.24
N GLU A 207 -16.92 -5.67 0.91
CA GLU A 207 -16.11 -6.48 0.00
C GLU A 207 -14.61 -6.20 0.16
N PHE A 208 -14.25 -4.91 0.33
CA PHE A 208 -12.88 -4.44 0.47
C PHE A 208 -12.54 -4.09 1.93
N SER A 209 -12.81 -5.03 2.84
CA SER A 209 -12.47 -4.90 4.26
C SER A 209 -11.03 -5.35 4.54
N HIS A 210 -10.44 -4.84 5.65
CA HIS A 210 -9.19 -5.37 6.19
C HIS A 210 -9.22 -6.90 6.39
N ALA A 211 -10.34 -7.46 6.83
CA ALA A 211 -10.50 -8.90 7.04
C ALA A 211 -10.69 -9.73 5.74
N SER A 212 -10.71 -9.08 4.57
CA SER A 212 -10.96 -9.71 3.27
C SER A 212 -9.77 -9.55 2.30
N ILE A 213 -8.69 -8.90 2.70
CA ILE A 213 -7.59 -8.56 1.79
C ILE A 213 -6.95 -9.79 1.17
N MET A 214 -6.64 -10.83 1.94
CA MET A 214 -6.01 -12.04 1.42
C MET A 214 -6.99 -12.87 0.58
N ARG A 215 -8.29 -12.84 0.92
CA ARG A 215 -9.33 -13.45 0.07
C ARG A 215 -9.40 -12.77 -1.30
N ASN A 216 -9.35 -11.44 -1.35
CA ASN A 216 -9.36 -10.69 -2.60
C ASN A 216 -8.06 -10.87 -3.38
N ALA A 217 -6.91 -10.93 -2.71
CA ALA A 217 -5.63 -11.22 -3.35
C ALA A 217 -5.61 -12.60 -4.04
N LEU A 218 -6.20 -13.62 -3.42
CA LEU A 218 -6.30 -14.96 -3.99
C LEU A 218 -7.30 -15.09 -5.17
N LYS A 219 -8.11 -14.05 -5.44
CA LYS A 219 -8.90 -13.96 -6.68
C LYS A 219 -8.04 -13.61 -7.91
N LEU A 220 -6.82 -13.13 -7.70
CA LEU A 220 -5.85 -12.83 -8.77
C LEU A 220 -5.15 -14.14 -9.19
N PRO A 221 -5.31 -14.59 -10.44
CA PRO A 221 -4.76 -15.89 -10.88
C PRO A 221 -3.22 -15.92 -10.84
N GLN A 222 -2.56 -14.77 -10.79
CA GLN A 222 -1.10 -14.66 -10.68
C GLN A 222 -0.58 -14.89 -9.26
N VAL A 223 -1.45 -14.85 -8.24
CA VAL A 223 -1.09 -15.20 -6.87
C VAL A 223 -1.12 -16.73 -6.73
N SER A 224 0.01 -17.36 -6.95
CA SER A 224 0.14 -18.84 -6.94
C SER A 224 0.32 -19.40 -5.54
N LYS A 225 0.72 -18.59 -4.56
CA LYS A 225 0.98 -19.05 -3.20
C LYS A 225 0.76 -17.97 -2.16
N LEU A 226 0.06 -18.32 -1.08
CA LEU A 226 -0.05 -17.52 0.13
C LEU A 226 0.59 -18.28 1.30
N VAL A 227 1.61 -17.70 1.93
CA VAL A 227 2.21 -18.20 3.16
C VAL A 227 1.88 -17.25 4.29
N GLN A 228 1.23 -17.75 5.33
CA GLN A 228 0.79 -16.95 6.47
C GLN A 228 1.59 -17.32 7.72
N VAL A 229 2.12 -16.33 8.43
CA VAL A 229 2.96 -16.49 9.62
C VAL A 229 2.39 -15.67 10.77
N GLY A 230 2.28 -16.30 11.95
CA GLY A 230 1.80 -15.62 13.17
C GLY A 230 0.29 -15.67 13.38
N ILE A 231 -0.45 -16.37 12.53
CA ILE A 231 -1.91 -16.47 12.62
C ILE A 231 -2.33 -17.10 13.96
N ARG A 232 -3.21 -16.42 14.67
CA ARG A 232 -3.71 -16.84 15.99
C ARG A 232 -5.16 -16.44 16.26
N ASP A 233 -5.79 -15.75 15.30
CA ASP A 233 -7.22 -15.45 15.31
C ASP A 233 -7.79 -15.75 13.92
N VAL A 234 -8.70 -16.73 13.85
CA VAL A 234 -9.23 -17.27 12.60
C VAL A 234 -10.64 -17.81 12.82
N SER A 235 -11.54 -17.58 11.88
CA SER A 235 -12.89 -18.11 11.93
C SER A 235 -12.98 -19.51 11.30
N PRO A 236 -13.99 -20.33 11.69
CA PRO A 236 -14.23 -21.64 11.06
C PRO A 236 -14.42 -21.56 9.53
N ASN A 237 -15.04 -20.50 9.03
CA ASN A 237 -15.26 -20.31 7.59
C ASN A 237 -13.94 -20.07 6.82
N GLU A 238 -12.98 -19.37 7.43
CA GLU A 238 -11.66 -19.17 6.85
C GLU A 238 -10.88 -20.48 6.81
N ILE A 239 -10.95 -21.28 7.87
CA ILE A 239 -10.35 -22.64 7.88
C ILE A 239 -10.96 -23.52 6.80
N ALA A 240 -12.30 -23.53 6.66
CA ALA A 240 -12.98 -24.28 5.61
C ALA A 240 -12.52 -23.84 4.21
N PHE A 241 -12.34 -22.52 4.00
CA PHE A 241 -11.81 -22.01 2.74
C PHE A 241 -10.37 -22.50 2.48
N VAL A 242 -9.47 -22.42 3.47
CA VAL A 242 -8.10 -22.93 3.34
C VAL A 242 -8.07 -24.42 2.98
N GLN A 243 -8.90 -25.24 3.63
CA GLN A 243 -9.00 -26.67 3.34
C GLN A 243 -9.49 -26.97 1.92
N GLN A 244 -10.33 -26.12 1.34
CA GLN A 244 -10.79 -26.25 -0.06
C GLN A 244 -9.71 -25.84 -1.08
N GLN A 245 -8.75 -25.01 -0.68
CA GLN A 245 -7.64 -24.59 -1.54
C GLN A 245 -6.41 -25.50 -1.42
N ALA A 246 -6.36 -26.35 -0.40
CA ALA A 246 -5.27 -27.32 -0.23
C ALA A 246 -5.30 -28.36 -1.36
N PRO A 247 -4.14 -28.67 -1.99
CA PRO A 247 -4.05 -29.67 -3.05
C PRO A 247 -4.33 -31.08 -2.56
#